data_72ca649442109247cd087ec0899d97c4
#
_entry.id   72ca649442109247cd087ec0899d97c4
#
_cell.length_a   1.000
_cell.length_b   1.000
_cell.length_c   1.000
_cell.angle_alpha   90.00
_cell.angle_beta   90.00
_cell.angle_gamma   90.00
#
_symmetry.space_group_name_H-M   'P 1'
#
loop_
_entity.id
_entity.type
_entity.pdbx_description
1 polymer ?
#
loop_
_entity_poly.entity_id
_entity_poly.type
_entity_poly.pdbx_seq_one_letter_code
_entity_poly.pdbx_strand_id
1 'polypeptide(L)'
;EIPLRLVGSEMCIRDSIIGKATYLNPIPMGIIVSVVMGIILTAPISSAAIASMIFVTANAAPDVKTGLMLAAGAATIGCSCQMVGFAVSSFRENRWGGIVSQGLGTSMLQVPNILRHPAILVPPTLASAILGPFGTTVFQMLNEGISGGMGTCGFVGQIGTFTTMLQNGSEWWSILLRVLLLHIAAPAALSLLFSEIMRRLGWIKQNDM
;
A
#
# COMPACT_ATOMS: atom_id res chain seq x y z
N GLU A 1 37.08 -2.14 -0.06
CA GLU A 1 36.33 -2.23 -1.34
C GLU A 1 35.42 -3.48 -1.43
N ILE A 2 35.77 -4.61 -0.75
CA ILE A 2 35.01 -5.87 -0.80
C ILE A 2 33.58 -5.76 -0.22
N PRO A 3 33.33 -5.10 0.94
CA PRO A 3 31.98 -5.04 1.51
C PRO A 3 30.98 -4.23 0.68
N LEU A 4 31.42 -3.17 -0.02
CA LEU A 4 30.56 -2.36 -0.90
C LEU A 4 30.11 -3.13 -2.17
N ARG A 5 30.94 -4.00 -2.68
CA ARG A 5 30.62 -4.86 -3.83
C ARG A 5 29.62 -5.96 -3.47
N LEU A 6 29.73 -6.54 -2.28
CA LEU A 6 28.80 -7.54 -1.77
C LEU A 6 27.41 -6.94 -1.53
N VAL A 7 27.33 -5.79 -0.88
CA VAL A 7 26.07 -5.09 -0.64
C VAL A 7 25.40 -4.68 -1.97
N GLY A 8 26.18 -4.21 -2.95
CA GLY A 8 25.65 -3.88 -4.28
C GLY A 8 25.12 -5.11 -5.04
N SER A 9 25.79 -6.26 -4.94
CA SER A 9 25.33 -7.48 -5.61
C SER A 9 24.07 -8.07 -4.95
N GLU A 10 23.97 -8.04 -3.63
CA GLU A 10 22.77 -8.50 -2.90
C GLU A 10 21.56 -7.62 -3.20
N MET A 11 21.72 -6.30 -3.29
CA MET A 11 20.66 -5.38 -3.71
C MET A 11 20.18 -5.68 -5.13
N CYS A 12 21.10 -5.85 -6.08
CA CYS A 12 20.75 -6.18 -7.47
C CYS A 12 20.00 -7.52 -7.59
N ILE A 13 20.39 -8.54 -6.83
CA ILE A 13 19.72 -9.85 -6.82
C ILE A 13 18.30 -9.73 -6.27
N ARG A 14 18.12 -9.04 -5.14
CA ARG A 14 16.81 -8.84 -4.50
C ARG A 14 15.86 -8.05 -5.40
N ASP A 15 16.32 -6.93 -5.96
CA ASP A 15 15.53 -6.08 -6.83
C ASP A 15 15.15 -6.82 -8.12
N SER A 16 16.08 -7.62 -8.66
CA SER A 16 15.83 -8.49 -9.82
C SER A 16 14.77 -9.57 -9.50
N ILE A 17 14.79 -10.16 -8.30
CA ILE A 17 13.81 -11.19 -7.90
C ILE A 17 12.42 -10.57 -7.79
N ILE A 18 12.26 -9.47 -7.05
CA ILE A 18 10.95 -8.82 -6.83
C ILE A 18 10.41 -8.26 -8.15
N GLY A 19 11.24 -7.56 -8.93
CA GLY A 19 10.83 -6.99 -10.21
C GLY A 19 10.41 -8.08 -11.20
N LYS A 20 11.23 -9.12 -11.42
CA LYS A 20 10.88 -10.23 -12.30
C LYS A 20 9.66 -11.01 -11.82
N ALA A 21 9.57 -11.30 -10.53
CA ALA A 21 8.41 -12.01 -9.98
C ALA A 21 7.11 -11.23 -10.17
N THR A 22 7.14 -9.91 -9.97
CA THR A 22 5.97 -9.05 -10.19
C THR A 22 5.60 -8.94 -11.67
N TYR A 23 6.61 -8.85 -12.54
CA TYR A 23 6.38 -8.80 -13.98
C TYR A 23 5.80 -10.10 -14.53
N LEU A 24 6.32 -11.26 -14.10
CA LEU A 24 5.87 -12.57 -14.56
C LEU A 24 4.55 -13.02 -13.91
N ASN A 25 4.36 -12.71 -12.63
CA ASN A 25 3.19 -13.14 -11.85
C ASN A 25 2.59 -11.96 -11.07
N PRO A 26 1.91 -11.03 -11.75
CA PRO A 26 1.42 -9.79 -11.11
C PRO A 26 0.31 -10.03 -10.08
N ILE A 27 -0.47 -11.11 -10.20
CA ILE A 27 -1.57 -11.40 -9.26
C ILE A 27 -1.04 -11.78 -7.87
N PRO A 28 -0.27 -12.89 -7.70
CA PRO A 28 0.21 -13.27 -6.38
C PRO A 28 1.17 -12.24 -5.77
N MET A 29 2.01 -11.63 -6.61
CA MET A 29 2.92 -10.58 -6.14
C MET A 29 2.17 -9.30 -5.75
N GLY A 30 1.10 -8.95 -6.46
CA GLY A 30 0.21 -7.85 -6.08
C GLY A 30 -0.42 -8.07 -4.71
N ILE A 31 -0.87 -9.30 -4.39
CA ILE A 31 -1.39 -9.65 -3.06
C ILE A 31 -0.30 -9.52 -1.99
N ILE A 32 0.82 -10.19 -2.21
CA ILE A 32 1.90 -10.26 -1.21
C ILE A 32 2.42 -8.86 -0.90
N VAL A 33 2.77 -8.10 -1.93
CA VAL A 33 3.37 -6.77 -1.77
C VAL A 33 2.38 -5.80 -1.12
N SER A 34 1.11 -5.76 -1.56
CA SER A 34 0.11 -4.86 -0.98
C SER A 34 -0.18 -5.18 0.49
N VAL A 35 -0.34 -6.45 0.84
CA VAL A 35 -0.60 -6.89 2.21
C VAL A 35 0.60 -6.60 3.12
N VAL A 36 1.79 -7.04 2.71
CA VAL A 36 3.00 -6.89 3.53
C VAL A 36 3.33 -5.41 3.74
N MET A 37 3.34 -4.60 2.68
CA MET A 37 3.63 -3.17 2.80
C MET A 37 2.56 -2.41 3.58
N GLY A 38 1.30 -2.80 3.44
CA GLY A 38 0.21 -2.25 4.25
C GLY A 38 0.40 -2.52 5.75
N ILE A 39 0.73 -3.76 6.13
CA ILE A 39 1.02 -4.13 7.52
C ILE A 39 2.27 -3.40 8.05
N ILE A 40 3.33 -3.31 7.23
CA ILE A 40 4.56 -2.57 7.59
C ILE A 40 4.25 -1.10 7.86
N LEU A 41 3.41 -0.45 7.06
CA LEU A 41 3.00 0.94 7.29
C LEU A 41 2.29 1.11 8.64
N THR A 42 1.48 0.14 9.04
CA THR A 42 0.76 0.18 10.32
C THR A 42 1.68 -0.15 11.51
N ALA A 43 2.69 -1.00 11.29
CA ALA A 43 3.69 -1.31 12.30
C ALA A 43 4.58 -0.09 12.64
N PRO A 44 5.19 -0.04 13.83
CA PRO A 44 6.10 1.04 14.22
C PRO A 44 7.46 0.94 13.52
N ILE A 45 7.43 0.82 12.20
CA ILE A 45 8.59 0.67 11.31
C ILE A 45 8.42 1.65 10.15
N SER A 46 9.50 2.23 9.65
CA SER A 46 9.44 3.16 8.51
C SER A 46 9.20 2.42 7.19
N SER A 47 7.95 2.35 6.77
CA SER A 47 7.56 1.79 5.46
C SER A 47 8.17 2.56 4.29
N ALA A 48 8.34 3.87 4.43
CA ALA A 48 9.01 4.72 3.43
C ALA A 48 10.49 4.32 3.25
N ALA A 49 11.21 4.06 4.34
CA ALA A 49 12.59 3.60 4.27
C ALA A 49 12.70 2.22 3.61
N ILE A 50 11.81 1.29 3.97
CA ILE A 50 11.76 -0.04 3.35
C ILE A 50 11.42 0.07 1.86
N ALA A 51 10.44 0.87 1.50
CA ALA A 51 10.07 1.10 0.10
C ALA A 51 11.23 1.70 -0.72
N SER A 52 11.95 2.68 -0.15
CA SER A 52 13.11 3.27 -0.81
C SER A 52 14.28 2.31 -1.03
N MET A 53 14.37 1.26 -0.22
CA MET A 53 15.39 0.20 -0.39
C MET A 53 14.95 -0.91 -1.35
N ILE A 54 13.66 -1.20 -1.42
CA ILE A 54 13.12 -2.30 -2.23
C ILE A 54 12.79 -1.84 -3.66
N PHE A 55 12.20 -0.67 -3.84
CA PHE A 55 11.71 -0.18 -5.13
C PHE A 55 12.70 0.76 -5.80
N VAL A 56 13.98 0.34 -5.89
CA VAL A 56 15.04 1.11 -6.56
C VAL A 56 15.04 0.78 -8.04
N THR A 57 14.72 1.75 -8.88
CA THR A 57 14.60 1.57 -10.34
C THR A 57 15.80 2.09 -11.13
N ALA A 58 16.72 2.82 -10.50
CA ALA A 58 17.76 3.62 -11.17
C ALA A 58 18.70 2.82 -12.11
N ASN A 59 19.06 1.58 -11.75
CA ASN A 59 19.99 0.74 -12.52
C ASN A 59 19.37 -0.59 -12.94
N ALA A 60 18.03 -0.71 -12.91
CA ALA A 60 17.33 -1.94 -13.23
C ALA A 60 17.17 -2.12 -14.74
N ALA A 61 17.24 -3.38 -15.22
CA ALA A 61 16.88 -3.72 -16.59
C ALA A 61 15.40 -3.36 -16.87
N PRO A 62 15.00 -3.08 -18.11
CA PRO A 62 13.66 -2.57 -18.43
C PRO A 62 12.51 -3.40 -17.84
N ASP A 63 12.60 -4.74 -17.94
CA ASP A 63 11.57 -5.65 -17.42
C ASP A 63 11.51 -5.61 -15.89
N VAL A 64 12.67 -5.60 -15.25
CA VAL A 64 12.82 -5.50 -13.78
C VAL A 64 12.31 -4.14 -13.30
N LYS A 65 12.63 -3.06 -14.01
CA LYS A 65 12.15 -1.70 -13.73
C LYS A 65 10.64 -1.64 -13.73
N THR A 66 10.00 -2.13 -14.79
CA THR A 66 8.53 -2.16 -14.90
C THR A 66 7.91 -2.99 -13.77
N GLY A 67 8.47 -4.15 -13.46
CA GLY A 67 8.00 -4.98 -12.35
C GLY A 67 8.15 -4.32 -10.98
N LEU A 68 9.25 -3.60 -10.73
CA LEU A 68 9.45 -2.84 -9.49
C LEU A 68 8.47 -1.67 -9.37
N MET A 69 8.20 -0.96 -10.47
CA MET A 69 7.20 0.12 -10.49
C MET A 69 5.79 -0.40 -10.23
N LEU A 70 5.42 -1.55 -10.79
CA LEU A 70 4.14 -2.23 -10.49
C LEU A 70 4.07 -2.68 -9.03
N ALA A 71 5.16 -3.23 -8.49
CA ALA A 71 5.24 -3.62 -7.09
C ALA A 71 5.09 -2.41 -6.16
N ALA A 72 5.74 -1.29 -6.47
CA ALA A 72 5.58 -0.03 -5.72
C ALA A 72 4.15 0.52 -5.81
N GLY A 73 3.48 0.39 -6.97
CA GLY A 73 2.07 0.72 -7.13
C GLY A 73 1.16 -0.14 -6.25
N ALA A 74 1.39 -1.46 -6.22
CA ALA A 74 0.67 -2.37 -5.32
C ALA A 74 0.91 -2.05 -3.84
N ALA A 75 2.16 -1.71 -3.48
CA ALA A 75 2.51 -1.27 -2.13
C ALA A 75 1.74 -0.01 -1.72
N THR A 76 1.65 0.98 -2.62
CA THR A 76 0.86 2.21 -2.38
C THR A 76 -0.60 1.91 -2.14
N ILE A 77 -1.19 0.99 -2.91
CA ILE A 77 -2.59 0.55 -2.72
C ILE A 77 -2.75 -0.11 -1.35
N GLY A 78 -1.86 -1.03 -0.99
CA GLY A 78 -1.88 -1.69 0.31
C GLY A 78 -1.78 -0.72 1.48
N CYS A 79 -0.84 0.23 1.40
CA CYS A 79 -0.68 1.31 2.37
C CYS A 79 -1.94 2.19 2.45
N SER A 80 -2.55 2.54 1.31
CA SER A 80 -3.79 3.31 1.24
C SER A 80 -4.96 2.54 1.86
N CYS A 81 -5.04 1.22 1.64
CA CYS A 81 -6.05 0.36 2.26
C CYS A 81 -5.96 0.36 3.78
N GLN A 82 -4.76 0.33 4.33
CA GLN A 82 -4.59 0.40 5.79
C GLN A 82 -5.01 1.77 6.34
N MET A 83 -4.54 2.86 5.73
CA MET A 83 -4.85 4.21 6.20
C MET A 83 -6.33 4.56 6.05
N VAL A 84 -6.85 4.48 4.84
CA VAL A 84 -8.26 4.78 4.56
C VAL A 84 -9.17 3.76 5.23
N GLY A 85 -8.77 2.49 5.24
CA GLY A 85 -9.53 1.41 5.88
C GLY A 85 -9.73 1.65 7.38
N PHE A 86 -8.68 1.97 8.13
CA PHE A 86 -8.81 2.31 9.55
C PHE A 86 -9.59 3.61 9.76
N ALA A 87 -9.35 4.63 8.92
CA ALA A 87 -10.06 5.90 9.00
C ALA A 87 -11.58 5.72 8.92
N VAL A 88 -12.05 4.93 7.94
CA VAL A 88 -13.50 4.72 7.75
C VAL A 88 -14.07 3.68 8.72
N SER A 89 -13.34 2.62 9.07
CA SER A 89 -13.80 1.59 10.01
C SER A 89 -13.95 2.13 11.43
N SER A 90 -13.09 3.09 11.84
CA SER A 90 -13.15 3.75 13.14
C SER A 90 -14.04 4.99 13.15
N PHE A 91 -14.77 5.30 12.06
CA PHE A 91 -15.58 6.51 11.97
C PHE A 91 -16.66 6.61 13.04
N ARG A 92 -17.21 5.48 13.49
CA ARG A 92 -18.24 5.46 14.56
C ARG A 92 -17.68 5.91 15.91
N GLU A 93 -16.41 5.65 16.19
CA GLU A 93 -15.70 5.98 17.42
C GLU A 93 -14.99 7.34 17.33
N ASN A 94 -14.23 7.55 16.25
CA ASN A 94 -13.30 8.68 16.11
C ASN A 94 -13.82 9.82 15.20
N ARG A 95 -14.94 9.61 14.51
CA ARG A 95 -15.59 10.59 13.60
C ARG A 95 -14.57 11.25 12.64
N TRP A 96 -14.72 12.54 12.39
CA TRP A 96 -13.86 13.31 11.47
C TRP A 96 -12.40 13.39 11.93
N GLY A 97 -12.17 13.41 13.25
CA GLY A 97 -10.81 13.37 13.82
C GLY A 97 -10.06 12.10 13.42
N GLY A 98 -10.74 10.95 13.42
CA GLY A 98 -10.17 9.67 12.97
C GLY A 98 -9.86 9.66 11.47
N ILE A 99 -10.73 10.24 10.64
CA ILE A 99 -10.46 10.33 9.19
C ILE A 99 -9.20 11.13 8.90
N VAL A 100 -9.05 12.29 9.53
CA VAL A 100 -7.88 13.14 9.30
C VAL A 100 -6.61 12.50 9.89
N SER A 101 -6.66 12.04 11.13
CA SER A 101 -5.48 11.52 11.82
C SER A 101 -4.97 10.20 11.23
N GLN A 102 -5.87 9.30 10.82
CA GLN A 102 -5.51 7.99 10.27
C GLN A 102 -5.44 7.99 8.74
N GLY A 103 -6.37 8.68 8.09
CA GLY A 103 -6.43 8.73 6.62
C GLY A 103 -5.35 9.60 5.98
N LEU A 104 -5.00 10.73 6.58
CA LEU A 104 -3.97 11.65 6.10
C LEU A 104 -2.69 11.62 6.95
N GLY A 105 -2.81 11.29 8.24
CA GLY A 105 -1.67 11.21 9.14
C GLY A 105 -0.99 9.84 9.05
N THR A 106 -1.40 8.89 9.90
CA THR A 106 -0.81 7.54 9.93
C THR A 106 -1.73 6.51 10.56
N SER A 107 -1.72 5.29 10.00
CA SER A 107 -2.40 4.13 10.59
C SER A 107 -1.72 3.59 11.85
N MET A 108 -0.49 4.02 12.16
CA MET A 108 0.25 3.62 13.38
C MET A 108 -0.51 3.99 14.66
N LEU A 109 -1.41 4.97 14.62
CA LEU A 109 -2.26 5.33 15.76
C LEU A 109 -3.13 4.17 16.25
N GLN A 110 -3.40 3.19 15.40
CA GLN A 110 -4.17 1.99 15.76
C GLN A 110 -3.33 0.86 16.38
N VAL A 111 -2.00 0.98 16.44
CA VAL A 111 -1.13 -0.07 17.00
C VAL A 111 -1.54 -0.48 18.43
N PRO A 112 -1.81 0.45 19.37
CA PRO A 112 -2.26 0.07 20.71
C PRO A 112 -3.58 -0.71 20.71
N ASN A 113 -4.50 -0.37 19.80
CA ASN A 113 -5.78 -1.05 19.66
C ASN A 113 -5.62 -2.41 18.98
N ILE A 114 -4.75 -2.53 17.96
CA ILE A 114 -4.42 -3.79 17.29
C ILE A 114 -3.81 -4.79 18.27
N LEU A 115 -2.93 -4.34 19.17
CA LEU A 115 -2.33 -5.23 20.17
C LEU A 115 -3.36 -5.78 21.17
N ARG A 116 -4.42 -5.04 21.46
CA ARG A 116 -5.52 -5.47 22.33
C ARG A 116 -6.55 -6.29 21.56
N HIS A 117 -6.88 -5.89 20.36
CA HIS A 117 -7.92 -6.45 19.50
C HIS A 117 -7.43 -6.66 18.07
N PRO A 118 -6.62 -7.71 17.79
CA PRO A 118 -5.98 -7.91 16.48
C PRO A 118 -6.98 -8.09 15.32
N ALA A 119 -8.23 -8.41 15.62
CA ALA A 119 -9.31 -8.54 14.64
C ALA A 119 -9.53 -7.24 13.82
N ILE A 120 -9.24 -6.08 14.39
CA ILE A 120 -9.41 -4.79 13.69
C ILE A 120 -8.46 -4.61 12.49
N LEU A 121 -7.35 -5.35 12.44
CA LEU A 121 -6.41 -5.33 11.32
C LEU A 121 -6.94 -6.07 10.07
N VAL A 122 -7.90 -7.00 10.27
CA VAL A 122 -8.37 -7.90 9.19
C VAL A 122 -9.09 -7.15 8.05
N PRO A 123 -10.06 -6.23 8.31
CA PRO A 123 -10.79 -5.55 7.25
C PRO A 123 -9.90 -4.80 6.24
N PRO A 124 -8.97 -3.91 6.65
CA PRO A 124 -8.11 -3.22 5.70
C PRO A 124 -7.10 -4.16 5.02
N THR A 125 -6.66 -5.22 5.71
CA THR A 125 -5.76 -6.23 5.13
C THR A 125 -6.45 -7.05 4.04
N LEU A 126 -7.70 -7.46 4.24
CA LEU A 126 -8.49 -8.14 3.20
C LEU A 126 -8.75 -7.21 2.00
N ALA A 127 -9.04 -5.93 2.26
CA ALA A 127 -9.20 -4.95 1.20
C ALA A 127 -7.90 -4.81 0.38
N SER A 128 -6.73 -4.78 1.02
CA SER A 128 -5.43 -4.71 0.33
C SER A 128 -5.14 -5.97 -0.50
N ALA A 129 -5.47 -7.16 0.03
CA ALA A 129 -5.29 -8.43 -0.69
C ALA A 129 -6.14 -8.51 -1.98
N ILE A 130 -7.32 -7.89 -1.98
CA ILE A 130 -8.19 -7.83 -3.15
C ILE A 130 -7.71 -6.75 -4.13
N LEU A 131 -7.43 -5.54 -3.64
CA LEU A 131 -7.12 -4.40 -4.50
C LEU A 131 -5.70 -4.41 -5.06
N GLY A 132 -4.73 -5.06 -4.38
CA GLY A 132 -3.36 -5.21 -4.87
C GLY A 132 -3.29 -5.80 -6.27
N PRO A 133 -3.87 -6.99 -6.54
CA PRO A 133 -3.91 -7.59 -7.86
C PRO A 133 -4.61 -6.72 -8.92
N PHE A 134 -5.70 -6.04 -8.57
CA PHE A 134 -6.34 -5.12 -9.51
C PHE A 134 -5.41 -3.98 -9.91
N GLY A 135 -4.61 -3.48 -8.95
CA GLY A 135 -3.61 -2.46 -9.22
C GLY A 135 -2.49 -2.92 -10.14
N THR A 136 -2.04 -4.16 -10.02
CA THR A 136 -0.93 -4.69 -10.85
C THR A 136 -1.39 -5.20 -12.22
N THR A 137 -2.61 -5.69 -12.36
CA THR A 137 -3.10 -6.33 -13.59
C THR A 137 -3.99 -5.42 -14.42
N VAL A 138 -5.11 -4.95 -13.86
CA VAL A 138 -6.13 -4.20 -14.57
C VAL A 138 -5.74 -2.74 -14.76
N PHE A 139 -5.35 -2.10 -13.67
CA PHE A 139 -5.09 -0.66 -13.67
C PHE A 139 -3.62 -0.31 -13.92
N GLN A 140 -2.71 -1.29 -13.79
CA GLN A 140 -1.27 -1.13 -13.97
C GLN A 140 -0.74 0.15 -13.27
N MET A 141 -1.02 0.24 -11.97
CA MET A 141 -0.62 1.39 -11.16
C MET A 141 0.89 1.37 -10.97
N LEU A 142 1.54 2.44 -11.39
CA LEU A 142 2.99 2.59 -11.29
C LEU A 142 3.34 3.61 -10.20
N ASN A 143 4.34 3.26 -9.39
CA ASN A 143 4.92 4.18 -8.41
C ASN A 143 6.42 3.88 -8.25
N GLU A 144 7.16 4.69 -7.50
CA GLU A 144 8.59 4.51 -7.31
C GLU A 144 9.04 4.85 -5.88
N GLY A 145 10.11 4.18 -5.43
CA GLY A 145 10.87 4.52 -4.24
C GLY A 145 10.03 4.78 -2.99
N ILE A 146 10.28 5.90 -2.34
CA ILE A 146 9.67 6.29 -1.04
C ILE A 146 8.15 6.37 -1.13
N SER A 147 7.62 6.94 -2.21
CA SER A 147 6.18 7.15 -2.38
C SER A 147 5.39 5.85 -2.42
N GLY A 148 6.01 4.75 -2.87
CA GLY A 148 5.44 3.40 -2.84
C GLY A 148 5.07 2.90 -1.45
N GLY A 149 5.76 3.39 -0.40
CA GLY A 149 5.53 2.98 1.00
C GLY A 149 4.69 3.94 1.84
N MET A 150 4.19 5.05 1.26
CA MET A 150 3.55 6.12 2.05
C MET A 150 2.01 6.09 2.04
N GLY A 151 1.38 5.39 1.08
CA GLY A 151 -0.07 5.36 0.97
C GLY A 151 -0.68 6.78 0.89
N THR A 152 -1.73 7.05 1.67
CA THR A 152 -2.40 8.36 1.72
C THR A 152 -1.75 9.35 2.68
N CYS A 153 -0.63 9.00 3.35
CA CYS A 153 0.08 9.87 4.27
C CYS A 153 0.55 11.15 3.54
N GLY A 154 -0.03 12.30 3.91
CA GLY A 154 0.25 13.58 3.27
C GLY A 154 0.07 13.58 1.74
N PHE A 155 -0.73 12.66 1.18
CA PHE A 155 -0.89 12.43 -0.26
C PHE A 155 0.39 12.05 -1.01
N VAL A 156 1.48 11.70 -0.33
CA VAL A 156 2.77 11.39 -0.97
C VAL A 156 2.66 10.21 -1.94
N GLY A 157 1.95 9.14 -1.55
CA GLY A 157 1.72 7.98 -2.42
C GLY A 157 0.93 8.33 -3.69
N GLN A 158 -0.10 9.18 -3.58
CA GLN A 158 -0.92 9.63 -4.71
C GLN A 158 -0.12 10.54 -5.66
N ILE A 159 0.62 11.50 -5.11
CA ILE A 159 1.47 12.40 -5.90
C ILE A 159 2.56 11.58 -6.61
N GLY A 160 3.22 10.64 -5.91
CA GLY A 160 4.20 9.74 -6.50
C GLY A 160 3.62 8.91 -7.65
N THR A 161 2.46 8.27 -7.44
CA THR A 161 1.76 7.53 -8.49
C THR A 161 1.42 8.44 -9.68
N PHE A 162 0.89 9.62 -9.41
CA PHE A 162 0.52 10.58 -10.45
C PHE A 162 1.72 10.99 -11.30
N THR A 163 2.83 11.37 -10.67
CA THR A 163 4.06 11.79 -11.37
C THR A 163 4.68 10.64 -12.15
N THR A 164 4.79 9.45 -11.55
CA THR A 164 5.37 8.27 -12.20
C THR A 164 4.54 7.84 -13.41
N MET A 165 3.22 7.77 -13.29
CA MET A 165 2.35 7.37 -14.41
C MET A 165 2.31 8.43 -15.52
N LEU A 166 2.37 9.72 -15.17
CA LEU A 166 2.42 10.79 -16.14
C LEU A 166 3.72 10.74 -16.97
N GLN A 167 4.86 10.48 -16.30
CA GLN A 167 6.17 10.29 -16.97
C GLN A 167 6.18 9.07 -17.89
N ASN A 168 5.37 8.04 -17.60
CA ASN A 168 5.21 6.85 -18.43
C ASN A 168 4.11 7.00 -19.51
N GLY A 169 3.65 8.23 -19.79
CA GLY A 169 2.75 8.54 -20.90
C GLY A 169 1.27 8.30 -20.66
N SER A 170 0.84 8.10 -19.42
CA SER A 170 -0.59 7.97 -19.10
C SER A 170 -1.28 9.32 -19.09
N GLU A 171 -2.54 9.38 -19.53
CA GLU A 171 -3.36 10.59 -19.50
C GLU A 171 -3.73 10.99 -18.07
N TRP A 172 -3.61 12.26 -17.74
CA TRP A 172 -3.83 12.80 -16.40
C TRP A 172 -5.24 12.52 -15.83
N TRP A 173 -6.29 12.56 -16.64
CA TRP A 173 -7.64 12.20 -16.22
C TRP A 173 -7.78 10.74 -15.83
N SER A 174 -7.17 9.85 -16.62
CA SER A 174 -7.14 8.42 -16.33
C SER A 174 -6.41 8.13 -15.01
N ILE A 175 -5.29 8.81 -14.78
CA ILE A 175 -4.52 8.67 -13.54
C ILE A 175 -5.35 9.15 -12.34
N LEU A 176 -5.97 10.32 -12.44
CA LEU A 176 -6.80 10.88 -11.37
C LEU A 176 -7.93 9.91 -10.99
N LEU A 177 -8.65 9.39 -11.99
CA LEU A 177 -9.74 8.44 -11.76
C LEU A 177 -9.25 7.15 -11.08
N ARG A 178 -8.13 6.59 -11.57
CA ARG A 178 -7.52 5.37 -10.98
C ARG A 178 -7.08 5.61 -9.54
N VAL A 179 -6.44 6.73 -9.25
CA VAL A 179 -6.00 7.09 -7.90
C VAL A 179 -7.20 7.27 -6.97
N LEU A 180 -8.23 8.03 -7.36
CA LEU A 180 -9.43 8.18 -6.56
C LEU A 180 -10.13 6.85 -6.28
N LEU A 181 -10.21 6.00 -7.30
CA LEU A 181 -10.86 4.70 -7.17
C LEU A 181 -10.05 3.75 -6.27
N LEU A 182 -8.77 3.53 -6.56
CA LEU A 182 -7.97 2.47 -5.93
C LEU A 182 -7.30 2.91 -4.62
N HIS A 183 -7.07 4.21 -4.41
CA HIS A 183 -6.43 4.67 -3.18
C HIS A 183 -7.43 5.23 -2.15
N ILE A 184 -8.68 5.55 -2.55
CA ILE A 184 -9.66 6.16 -1.66
C ILE A 184 -10.98 5.39 -1.68
N ALA A 185 -11.70 5.36 -2.80
CA ALA A 185 -13.07 4.87 -2.86
C ALA A 185 -13.18 3.36 -2.62
N ALA A 186 -12.40 2.55 -3.33
CA ALA A 186 -12.43 1.10 -3.17
C ALA A 186 -11.88 0.63 -1.81
N PRO A 187 -10.74 1.15 -1.29
CA PRO A 187 -10.32 0.89 0.08
C PRO A 187 -11.36 1.23 1.13
N ALA A 188 -12.01 2.39 1.02
CA ALA A 188 -13.06 2.81 1.94
C ALA A 188 -14.25 1.84 1.91
N ALA A 189 -14.77 1.54 0.72
CA ALA A 189 -15.94 0.68 0.56
C ALA A 189 -15.68 -0.75 1.05
N LEU A 190 -14.56 -1.38 0.64
CA LEU A 190 -14.24 -2.75 1.03
C LEU A 190 -13.93 -2.86 2.53
N SER A 191 -13.15 -1.93 3.08
CA SER A 191 -12.82 -1.96 4.51
C SER A 191 -14.06 -1.73 5.38
N LEU A 192 -14.97 -0.81 4.99
CA LEU A 192 -16.25 -0.65 5.66
C LEU A 192 -17.11 -1.92 5.58
N LEU A 193 -17.20 -2.53 4.41
CA LEU A 193 -17.97 -3.75 4.21
C LEU A 193 -17.46 -4.87 5.12
N PHE A 194 -16.15 -5.13 5.11
CA PHE A 194 -15.56 -6.17 5.96
C PHE A 194 -15.64 -5.82 7.45
N SER A 195 -15.44 -4.57 7.82
CA SER A 195 -15.58 -4.11 9.20
C SER A 195 -17.01 -4.31 9.71
N GLU A 196 -18.03 -3.98 8.90
CA GLU A 196 -19.43 -4.16 9.26
C GLU A 196 -19.80 -5.65 9.40
N ILE A 197 -19.30 -6.52 8.49
CA ILE A 197 -19.48 -7.96 8.59
C ILE A 197 -18.86 -8.49 9.90
N MET A 198 -17.62 -8.08 10.21
CA MET A 198 -16.93 -8.52 11.41
C MET A 198 -17.57 -7.98 12.70
N ARG A 199 -18.16 -6.78 12.66
CA ARG A 199 -18.95 -6.22 13.77
C ARG A 199 -20.24 -7.04 13.99
N ARG A 200 -20.93 -7.43 12.92
CA ARG A 200 -22.12 -8.31 13.02
C ARG A 200 -21.79 -9.71 13.55
N LEU A 201 -20.61 -10.23 13.25
CA LEU A 201 -20.11 -11.50 13.77
C LEU A 201 -19.60 -11.39 15.22
N GLY A 202 -19.54 -10.18 15.79
CA GLY A 202 -19.08 -9.94 17.16
C GLY A 202 -17.55 -10.00 17.34
N TRP A 203 -16.79 -10.03 16.25
CA TRP A 203 -15.32 -10.05 16.29
C TRP A 203 -14.72 -8.65 16.56
N ILE A 204 -15.41 -7.61 16.15
CA ILE A 204 -15.06 -6.23 16.43
C ILE A 204 -16.19 -5.61 17.26
N LYS A 205 -15.86 -5.13 18.43
CA LYS A 205 -16.82 -4.48 19.34
C LYS A 205 -16.73 -2.95 19.23
N GLN A 206 -17.72 -2.27 19.78
CA GLN A 206 -17.68 -0.81 19.88
C GLN A 206 -16.58 -0.41 20.88
N ASN A 207 -15.78 0.59 20.52
CA ASN A 207 -14.57 1.07 21.22
C ASN A 207 -13.31 0.16 21.10
N ASP A 208 -13.27 -0.77 20.16
CA ASP A 208 -12.04 -1.51 19.85
C ASP A 208 -11.07 -0.70 18.95
N MET A 209 -11.53 0.45 18.36
CA MET A 209 -10.78 1.29 17.43
C MET A 209 -10.60 2.73 17.92
#